data_aa34001fadb93070b3ea8f35995da996
#
_entry.id   aa34001fadb93070b3ea8f35995da996
#
_cell.length_a   1.000
_cell.length_b   1.000
_cell.length_c   1.000
_cell.angle_alpha   90.00
_cell.angle_beta   90.00
_cell.angle_gamma   90.00
#
_symmetry.space_group_name_H-M   'P 1'
#
loop_
_entity.id
_entity.type
_entity.pdbx_description
1 polymer ?
#
loop_
_entity_poly.entity_id
_entity_poly.type
_entity_poly.pdbx_seq_one_letter_code
_entity_poly.pdbx_strand_id
1 'polypeptide(L)'
;AASSYKFVKEFPDAAKGIMDCNHWFNPLSDKAQALKKQVEAKGQFFTYEVYLNYSCVGLIADALERAGSTDRPKILAALDNSTWSGHIMPYGPTKFVNGQNQGAAPCNTQVQANDIKVILPAKFANAKPIFPMPA
;
A
#
# COMPACT_ATOMS: atom_id res chain seq x y z
N ALA A 1 -11.78 -10.18 4.23
CA ALA A 1 -10.79 -10.17 3.17
C ALA A 1 -9.50 -10.81 3.65
N ALA A 2 -8.88 -11.63 2.80
CA ALA A 2 -7.68 -12.39 3.16
C ALA A 2 -6.47 -11.48 3.43
N SER A 3 -6.41 -10.29 2.82
CA SER A 3 -5.41 -9.26 3.08
C SER A 3 -5.73 -8.45 4.36
N SER A 4 -6.06 -9.12 5.46
CA SER A 4 -6.36 -8.49 6.73
C SER A 4 -5.56 -9.14 7.85
N TYR A 5 -4.71 -8.36 8.51
CA TYR A 5 -3.98 -8.82 9.69
C TYR A 5 -4.91 -9.29 10.82
N LYS A 6 -6.09 -8.68 10.95
CA LYS A 6 -7.10 -9.12 11.91
C LYS A 6 -7.56 -10.55 11.60
N PHE A 7 -7.89 -10.83 10.34
CA PHE A 7 -8.30 -12.17 9.90
C PHE A 7 -7.20 -13.21 10.13
N VAL A 8 -5.97 -12.90 9.74
CA VAL A 8 -4.82 -13.79 9.94
C VAL A 8 -4.57 -14.09 11.43
N LYS A 9 -4.76 -13.08 12.30
CA LYS A 9 -4.58 -13.23 13.75
C LYS A 9 -5.70 -14.07 14.40
N GLU A 10 -6.94 -13.85 13.97
CA GLU A 10 -8.11 -14.54 14.56
C GLU A 10 -8.29 -15.98 14.03
N PHE A 11 -7.86 -16.23 12.78
CA PHE A 11 -8.05 -17.50 12.09
C PHE A 11 -6.75 -17.97 11.40
N PRO A 12 -5.65 -18.18 12.14
CA PRO A 12 -4.35 -18.48 11.54
C PRO A 12 -4.32 -19.73 10.66
N ASP A 13 -5.00 -20.79 11.09
CA ASP A 13 -5.03 -22.06 10.33
C ASP A 13 -5.86 -21.91 9.05
N ALA A 14 -7.02 -21.27 9.14
CA ALA A 14 -7.89 -21.02 7.98
C ALA A 14 -7.30 -20.01 6.99
N ALA A 15 -6.46 -19.09 7.47
CA ALA A 15 -5.82 -18.09 6.63
C ALA A 15 -4.58 -18.61 5.88
N LYS A 16 -3.97 -19.71 6.35
CA LYS A 16 -2.71 -20.25 5.84
C LYS A 16 -2.78 -20.51 4.33
N GLY A 17 -1.86 -19.94 3.59
CA GLY A 17 -1.75 -20.13 2.14
C GLY A 17 -2.75 -19.35 1.29
N ILE A 18 -3.76 -18.69 1.88
CA ILE A 18 -4.73 -17.91 1.12
C ILE A 18 -4.02 -16.79 0.36
N MET A 19 -4.40 -16.64 -0.90
CA MET A 19 -3.93 -15.55 -1.77
C MET A 19 -5.02 -14.51 -1.98
N ASP A 20 -4.60 -13.26 -2.14
CA ASP A 20 -5.48 -12.14 -2.44
C ASP A 20 -4.81 -11.19 -3.44
N CYS A 21 -5.61 -10.44 -4.19
CA CYS A 21 -5.15 -9.39 -5.07
C CYS A 21 -5.79 -8.08 -4.61
N ASN A 22 -5.00 -7.18 -4.02
CA ASN A 22 -5.53 -5.97 -3.43
C ASN A 22 -4.46 -4.87 -3.34
N HIS A 23 -4.88 -3.69 -2.87
CA HIS A 23 -3.93 -2.65 -2.45
C HIS A 23 -3.12 -3.15 -1.25
N TRP A 24 -1.82 -2.90 -1.30
CA TRP A 24 -0.90 -3.21 -0.21
C TRP A 24 0.18 -2.15 -0.13
N PHE A 25 0.90 -2.07 0.98
CA PHE A 25 2.09 -1.23 1.07
C PHE A 25 3.32 -1.94 0.47
N ASN A 26 4.34 -1.18 0.13
CA ASN A 26 5.60 -1.73 -0.32
C ASN A 26 6.40 -2.30 0.88
N PRO A 27 6.49 -3.63 1.03
CA PRO A 27 7.18 -4.24 2.18
C PRO A 27 8.70 -4.04 2.16
N LEU A 28 9.28 -3.61 1.03
CA LEU A 28 10.70 -3.33 0.87
C LEU A 28 11.04 -1.85 1.15
N SER A 29 10.05 -1.02 1.48
CA SER A 29 10.25 0.39 1.80
C SER A 29 10.55 0.56 3.28
N ASP A 30 11.72 1.11 3.62
CA ASP A 30 12.07 1.47 5.01
C ASP A 30 11.07 2.43 5.63
N LYS A 31 10.56 3.37 4.84
CA LYS A 31 9.52 4.32 5.24
C LYS A 31 8.22 3.60 5.62
N ALA A 32 7.80 2.61 4.83
CA ALA A 32 6.61 1.81 5.12
C ALA A 32 6.81 0.96 6.38
N GLN A 33 7.97 0.35 6.55
CA GLN A 33 8.30 -0.45 7.73
C GLN A 33 8.35 0.41 9.00
N ALA A 34 8.93 1.60 8.93
CA ALA A 34 8.95 2.54 10.05
C ALA A 34 7.53 2.97 10.46
N LEU A 35 6.67 3.30 9.50
CA LEU A 35 5.27 3.64 9.77
C LEU A 35 4.52 2.44 10.38
N LYS A 36 4.69 1.23 9.82
CA LYS A 36 4.10 0.00 10.34
C LYS A 36 4.46 -0.20 11.82
N LYS A 37 5.75 -0.09 12.15
CA LYS A 37 6.23 -0.23 13.52
C LYS A 37 5.61 0.81 14.48
N GLN A 38 5.45 2.06 14.03
CA GLN A 38 4.82 3.11 14.83
C GLN A 38 3.34 2.84 15.11
N VAL A 39 2.60 2.32 14.12
CA VAL A 39 1.18 1.97 14.25
C VAL A 39 1.00 0.79 15.18
N GLU A 40 1.81 -0.26 15.02
CA GLU A 40 1.77 -1.46 15.84
C GLU A 40 2.16 -1.18 17.31
N ALA A 41 3.10 -0.27 17.54
CA ALA A 41 3.47 0.19 18.89
C ALA A 41 2.32 0.87 19.63
N LYS A 42 1.30 1.34 18.92
CA LYS A 42 0.04 1.88 19.50
C LYS A 42 -1.05 0.81 19.66
N GLY A 43 -0.73 -0.46 19.46
CA GLY A 43 -1.69 -1.57 19.54
C GLY A 43 -2.68 -1.63 18.37
N GLN A 44 -2.38 -0.96 17.25
CA GLN A 44 -3.24 -0.92 16.07
C GLN A 44 -2.70 -1.82 14.96
N PHE A 45 -3.60 -2.32 14.11
CA PHE A 45 -3.20 -3.04 12.90
C PHE A 45 -2.79 -2.06 11.79
N PHE A 46 -1.76 -2.43 11.05
CA PHE A 46 -1.33 -1.69 9.86
C PHE A 46 -2.20 -2.09 8.67
N THR A 47 -3.37 -1.46 8.58
CA THR A 47 -4.40 -1.78 7.58
C THR A 47 -4.30 -0.88 6.34
N TYR A 48 -5.07 -1.22 5.29
CA TYR A 48 -5.10 -0.45 4.05
C TYR A 48 -5.55 0.99 4.28
N GLU A 49 -6.42 1.24 5.24
CA GLU A 49 -6.82 2.60 5.60
C GLU A 49 -5.62 3.44 6.05
N VAL A 50 -4.70 2.84 6.81
CA VAL A 50 -3.52 3.56 7.31
C VAL A 50 -2.59 3.92 6.17
N TYR A 51 -2.11 2.95 5.39
CA TYR A 51 -1.08 3.23 4.39
C TYR A 51 -1.61 3.96 3.15
N LEU A 52 -2.87 3.78 2.77
CA LEU A 52 -3.50 4.57 1.70
C LEU A 52 -3.67 6.03 2.13
N ASN A 53 -4.25 6.28 3.32
CA ASN A 53 -4.44 7.65 3.79
C ASN A 53 -3.10 8.37 4.04
N TYR A 54 -2.10 7.66 4.58
CA TYR A 54 -0.75 8.22 4.70
C TYR A 54 -0.20 8.68 3.33
N SER A 55 -0.35 7.86 2.31
CA SER A 55 0.07 8.19 0.95
C SER A 55 -0.76 9.31 0.35
N CYS A 56 -2.07 9.36 0.59
CA CYS A 56 -2.94 10.46 0.15
C CYS A 56 -2.55 11.80 0.77
N VAL A 57 -2.28 11.83 2.07
CA VAL A 57 -1.85 13.06 2.74
C VAL A 57 -0.52 13.56 2.16
N GLY A 58 0.42 12.64 1.92
CA GLY A 58 1.69 12.99 1.28
C GLY A 58 1.53 13.55 -0.13
N LEU A 59 0.63 12.97 -0.94
CA LEU A 59 0.31 13.48 -2.27
C LEU A 59 -0.32 14.88 -2.24
N ILE A 60 -1.22 15.13 -1.29
CA ILE A 60 -1.83 16.46 -1.11
C ILE A 60 -0.78 17.49 -0.69
N ALA A 61 0.11 17.12 0.23
CA ALA A 61 1.20 18.00 0.66
C ALA A 61 2.12 18.38 -0.52
N ASP A 62 2.54 17.39 -1.31
CA ASP A 62 3.32 17.61 -2.54
C ASP A 62 2.59 18.55 -3.54
N ALA A 63 1.28 18.34 -3.72
CA ALA A 63 0.50 19.17 -4.62
C ALA A 63 0.37 20.63 -4.11
N LEU A 64 0.20 20.83 -2.81
CA LEU A 64 0.17 22.16 -2.18
C LEU A 64 1.51 22.89 -2.34
N GLU A 65 2.63 22.20 -2.11
CA GLU A 65 3.97 22.75 -2.29
C GLU A 65 4.20 23.18 -3.75
N ARG A 66 3.86 22.32 -4.71
CA ARG A 66 4.01 22.65 -6.14
C ARG A 66 3.05 23.73 -6.62
N ALA A 67 1.84 23.80 -6.07
CA ALA A 67 0.89 24.85 -6.38
C ALA A 67 1.30 26.20 -5.79
N GLY A 68 2.09 26.23 -4.71
CA GLY A 68 2.45 27.45 -3.97
C GLY A 68 1.23 28.24 -3.47
N SER A 69 0.09 27.56 -3.27
CA SER A 69 -1.19 28.20 -3.03
C SER A 69 -2.20 27.21 -2.42
N THR A 70 -3.16 27.74 -1.66
CA THR A 70 -4.34 26.99 -1.19
C THR A 70 -5.54 27.14 -2.13
N ASP A 71 -5.38 27.81 -3.25
CA ASP A 71 -6.42 27.98 -4.27
C ASP A 71 -6.74 26.63 -4.95
N ARG A 72 -8.02 26.21 -4.90
CA ARG A 72 -8.47 24.90 -5.40
C ARG A 72 -8.09 24.62 -6.86
N PRO A 73 -8.32 25.53 -7.83
CA PRO A 73 -7.91 25.31 -9.21
C PRO A 73 -6.40 25.06 -9.36
N LYS A 74 -5.56 25.74 -8.61
CA LYS A 74 -4.11 25.54 -8.65
C LYS A 74 -3.68 24.20 -8.05
N ILE A 75 -4.31 23.79 -6.93
CA ILE A 75 -4.07 22.48 -6.33
C ILE A 75 -4.51 21.37 -7.30
N LEU A 76 -5.68 21.51 -7.92
CA LEU A 76 -6.18 20.54 -8.90
C LEU A 76 -5.23 20.38 -10.08
N ALA A 77 -4.77 21.49 -10.64
CA ALA A 77 -3.78 21.46 -11.72
C ALA A 77 -2.46 20.81 -11.30
N ALA A 78 -2.03 21.04 -10.05
CA ALA A 78 -0.84 20.39 -9.49
C ALA A 78 -1.05 18.89 -9.30
N LEU A 79 -2.24 18.43 -8.90
CA LEU A 79 -2.58 17.00 -8.79
C LEU A 79 -2.61 16.33 -10.16
N ASP A 80 -3.29 16.93 -11.13
CA ASP A 80 -3.40 16.40 -12.49
C ASP A 80 -2.02 16.20 -13.16
N ASN A 81 -1.07 17.06 -12.84
CA ASN A 81 0.31 16.97 -13.33
C ASN A 81 1.27 16.25 -12.35
N SER A 82 0.75 15.47 -11.41
CA SER A 82 1.58 14.80 -10.41
C SER A 82 2.39 13.66 -11.02
N THR A 83 3.67 13.63 -10.66
CA THR A 83 4.60 12.50 -10.86
C THR A 83 5.20 12.06 -9.52
N TRP A 84 4.49 12.34 -8.44
CA TRP A 84 4.96 12.10 -7.09
C TRP A 84 5.18 10.60 -6.81
N SER A 85 6.34 10.27 -6.25
CA SER A 85 6.76 8.92 -5.92
C SER A 85 7.07 8.73 -4.42
N GLY A 86 6.75 9.74 -3.60
CA GLY A 86 7.03 9.70 -2.15
C GLY A 86 6.08 8.83 -1.33
N HIS A 87 5.14 8.12 -1.97
CA HIS A 87 4.23 7.18 -1.33
C HIS A 87 4.94 5.90 -0.90
N ILE A 88 4.26 5.11 -0.07
CA ILE A 88 4.74 3.82 0.44
C ILE A 88 4.09 2.61 -0.24
N MET A 89 3.55 2.82 -1.42
CA MET A 89 2.82 1.81 -2.19
C MET A 89 3.74 1.05 -3.16
N PRO A 90 3.43 -0.20 -3.53
CA PRO A 90 4.24 -1.03 -4.40
C PRO A 90 3.96 -0.77 -5.88
N TYR A 91 4.07 0.49 -6.32
CA TYR A 91 3.91 0.90 -7.70
C TYR A 91 4.77 2.12 -8.05
N GLY A 92 4.68 2.58 -9.29
CA GLY A 92 5.44 3.72 -9.79
C GLY A 92 4.89 5.09 -9.34
N PRO A 93 5.44 6.17 -9.88
CA PRO A 93 4.95 7.51 -9.58
C PRO A 93 3.46 7.68 -9.89
N THR A 94 2.80 8.61 -9.20
CA THR A 94 1.43 8.99 -9.53
C THR A 94 1.35 9.49 -10.98
N LYS A 95 0.28 9.11 -11.67
CA LYS A 95 0.00 9.54 -13.04
C LYS A 95 -1.51 9.65 -13.21
N PHE A 96 -2.02 10.86 -13.12
CA PHE A 96 -3.45 11.08 -13.31
C PHE A 96 -3.81 11.20 -14.79
N VAL A 97 -4.87 10.49 -15.19
CA VAL A 97 -5.49 10.58 -16.51
C VAL A 97 -7.00 10.58 -16.26
N ASN A 98 -7.68 11.64 -16.67
CA ASN A 98 -9.12 11.81 -16.44
C ASN A 98 -9.51 11.59 -14.95
N GLY A 99 -8.74 12.14 -14.03
CA GLY A 99 -8.97 12.05 -12.59
C GLY A 99 -8.63 10.69 -11.94
N GLN A 100 -8.10 9.74 -12.71
CA GLN A 100 -7.69 8.41 -12.20
C GLN A 100 -6.18 8.28 -12.16
N ASN A 101 -5.65 7.76 -11.07
CA ASN A 101 -4.23 7.46 -10.95
C ASN A 101 -3.86 6.17 -11.70
N GLN A 102 -3.42 6.32 -12.94
CA GLN A 102 -2.96 5.22 -13.80
C GLN A 102 -1.59 4.64 -13.36
N GLY A 103 -0.88 5.32 -12.46
CA GLY A 103 0.34 4.80 -11.86
C GLY A 103 0.08 3.75 -10.77
N ALA A 104 -1.13 3.72 -10.21
CA ALA A 104 -1.51 2.77 -9.17
C ALA A 104 -1.71 1.36 -9.73
N ALA A 105 -1.28 0.37 -8.97
CA ALA A 105 -1.45 -1.04 -9.29
C ALA A 105 -1.70 -1.85 -8.03
N PRO A 106 -2.55 -2.89 -8.08
CA PRO A 106 -2.67 -3.85 -7.00
C PRO A 106 -1.43 -4.75 -6.96
N CYS A 107 -1.30 -5.50 -5.87
CA CYS A 107 -0.33 -6.58 -5.78
C CYS A 107 -1.01 -7.87 -5.32
N ASN A 108 -0.36 -9.01 -5.57
CA ASN A 108 -0.80 -10.28 -5.05
C ASN A 108 -0.09 -10.56 -3.73
N THR A 109 -0.86 -10.93 -2.74
CA THR A 109 -0.38 -11.33 -1.42
C THR A 109 -0.71 -12.78 -1.14
N GLN A 110 0.05 -13.39 -0.23
CA GLN A 110 -0.22 -14.71 0.31
C GLN A 110 0.04 -14.73 1.80
N VAL A 111 -0.82 -15.39 2.55
CA VAL A 111 -0.60 -15.64 3.97
C VAL A 111 0.42 -16.74 4.14
N GLN A 112 1.58 -16.41 4.71
CA GLN A 112 2.70 -17.32 4.98
C GLN A 112 3.22 -17.08 6.38
N ALA A 113 3.40 -18.14 7.17
CA ALA A 113 3.91 -18.08 8.54
C ALA A 113 3.17 -17.03 9.41
N ASN A 114 1.84 -17.03 9.34
CA ASN A 114 0.94 -16.11 10.06
C ASN A 114 1.18 -14.62 9.75
N ASP A 115 1.74 -14.31 8.59
CA ASP A 115 1.93 -12.95 8.09
C ASP A 115 1.48 -12.84 6.63
N ILE A 116 1.20 -11.63 6.17
CA ILE A 116 0.79 -11.35 4.81
C ILE A 116 2.02 -10.92 4.01
N LYS A 117 2.40 -11.73 3.03
CA LYS A 117 3.56 -11.50 2.18
C LYS A 117 3.12 -11.05 0.78
N VAL A 118 3.82 -10.07 0.22
CA VAL A 118 3.69 -9.72 -1.20
C VAL A 118 4.46 -10.75 -2.01
N ILE A 119 3.78 -11.38 -2.97
CA ILE A 119 4.36 -12.40 -3.85
C ILE A 119 4.47 -11.94 -5.30
N LEU A 120 3.65 -10.98 -5.73
CA LEU A 120 3.71 -10.34 -7.05
C LEU A 120 3.31 -8.86 -6.94
N PRO A 121 3.86 -7.98 -7.81
CA PRO A 121 4.91 -8.23 -8.80
C PRO A 121 6.26 -8.51 -8.14
N ALA A 122 7.14 -9.25 -8.80
CA ALA A 122 8.42 -9.69 -8.25
C ALA A 122 9.31 -8.54 -7.74
N LYS A 123 9.22 -7.37 -8.37
CA LYS A 123 9.96 -6.15 -7.97
C LYS A 123 9.68 -5.72 -6.51
N PHE A 124 8.50 -5.99 -6.00
CA PHE A 124 8.06 -5.60 -4.65
C PHE A 124 7.82 -6.81 -3.74
N ALA A 125 8.07 -8.02 -4.24
CA ALA A 125 7.84 -9.24 -3.48
C ALA A 125 8.85 -9.37 -2.33
N ASN A 126 8.34 -9.74 -1.15
CA ASN A 126 9.14 -10.08 0.02
C ASN A 126 9.06 -11.58 0.37
N ALA A 127 8.37 -12.37 -0.47
CA ALA A 127 8.36 -13.83 -0.42
C ALA A 127 8.07 -14.43 -1.80
N LYS A 128 8.41 -15.68 -1.98
CA LYS A 128 8.00 -16.48 -3.15
C LYS A 128 6.62 -17.09 -2.89
N PRO A 129 5.77 -17.26 -3.93
CA PRO A 129 4.52 -17.99 -3.76
C PRO A 129 4.79 -19.45 -3.37
N ILE A 130 3.95 -19.97 -2.48
CA ILE A 130 3.95 -21.39 -2.07
C ILE A 130 2.78 -22.05 -2.78
N PHE A 131 3.08 -23.06 -3.58
CA PHE A 131 2.08 -23.85 -4.29
C PHE A 131 2.53 -25.31 -4.37
N PRO A 132 1.62 -26.28 -4.18
CA PRO A 132 0.22 -26.14 -3.78
C PRO A 132 0.06 -25.50 -2.40
N MET A 133 -1.18 -25.06 -2.11
CA MET A 133 -1.49 -24.48 -0.80
C MET A 133 -1.13 -25.47 0.30
N PRO A 134 -0.42 -25.06 1.36
CA PRO A 134 -0.06 -25.93 2.46
C PRO A 134 -1.32 -26.54 3.11
N ALA A 135 -1.26 -27.84 3.42
CA ALA A 135 -2.32 -28.51 4.17
C ALA A 135 -2.43 -27.98 5.60
#